data_841d48143e07b00f5a90cef3b2b1efe8
#
_entry.id   841d48143e07b00f5a90cef3b2b1efe8
#
_cell.length_a   1.000
_cell.length_b   1.000
_cell.length_c   1.000
_cell.angle_alpha   90.00
_cell.angle_beta   90.00
_cell.angle_gamma   90.00
#
_symmetry.space_group_name_H-M   'P 1'
#
loop_
_entity.id
_entity.type
_entity.pdbx_description
1 polymer ?
#
loop_
_entity_poly.entity_id
_entity_poly.type
_entity_poly.pdbx_seq_one_letter_code
_entity_poly.pdbx_strand_id
1 'polypeptide(L)' 'GFTSSPIIIGENCLIGANTVILKGVEIGDRSIIAAGSVITKNIPKESVIIQKRELN' A
#
# COMPACT_ATOMS: atom_id res chain seq x y z
N GLY A 1 22.20 -16.05 -2.03
CA GLY A 1 21.27 -15.90 -3.13
C GLY A 1 20.35 -14.73 -2.97
N PHE A 2 19.64 -14.39 -4.00
CA PHE A 2 18.66 -13.33 -3.97
C PHE A 2 17.31 -13.91 -3.69
N THR A 3 16.62 -13.32 -2.73
CA THR A 3 15.20 -13.58 -2.55
C THR A 3 14.43 -12.42 -3.12
N SER A 4 13.48 -12.74 -3.96
CA SER A 4 12.62 -11.75 -4.59
C SER A 4 11.23 -11.87 -3.94
N SER A 5 10.74 -10.77 -3.42
CA SER A 5 9.40 -10.72 -2.83
C SER A 5 8.62 -9.62 -3.54
N PRO A 6 7.94 -9.97 -4.62
CA PRO A 6 7.24 -8.97 -5.41
C PRO A 6 6.12 -8.29 -4.63
N ILE A 7 5.85 -7.06 -5.01
CA ILE A 7 4.68 -6.33 -4.55
C ILE A 7 3.56 -6.67 -5.51
N ILE A 8 2.41 -7.04 -4.97
CA ILE A 8 1.24 -7.38 -5.78
C ILE A 8 0.15 -6.37 -5.48
N ILE A 9 -0.30 -5.69 -6.50
CA ILE A 9 -1.38 -4.70 -6.38
C ILE A 9 -2.56 -5.22 -7.20
N GLY A 10 -3.69 -5.34 -6.55
CA GLY A 10 -4.91 -5.80 -7.19
C GLY A 10 -5.47 -4.82 -8.20
N GLU A 11 -6.63 -5.13 -8.71
CA GLU A 11 -7.29 -4.33 -9.74
C GLU A 11 -7.97 -3.11 -9.14
N ASN A 12 -8.00 -2.03 -9.93
CA ASN A 12 -8.73 -0.81 -9.60
C ASN A 12 -8.33 -0.19 -8.26
N CYS A 13 -7.04 -0.29 -7.93
CA CYS A 13 -6.50 0.36 -6.74
C CYS A 13 -6.11 1.80 -7.08
N LEU A 14 -6.27 2.68 -6.10
CA LEU A 14 -5.85 4.06 -6.21
C LEU A 14 -4.76 4.29 -5.19
N ILE A 15 -3.55 4.58 -5.67
CA ILE A 15 -2.39 4.73 -4.78
C ILE A 15 -1.86 6.15 -4.92
N GLY A 16 -1.88 6.86 -3.81
CA GLY A 16 -1.43 8.25 -3.80
C GLY A 16 0.08 8.40 -4.01
N ALA A 17 0.48 9.60 -4.33
CA ALA A 17 1.87 9.92 -4.59
C ALA A 17 2.74 9.69 -3.34
N ASN A 18 4.01 9.37 -3.57
CA ASN A 18 4.99 9.17 -2.51
C ASN A 18 4.61 8.07 -1.51
N THR A 19 3.84 7.10 -1.94
CA THR A 19 3.52 5.93 -1.13
C THR A 19 4.69 4.96 -1.20
N VAL A 20 5.09 4.45 -0.05
CA VAL A 20 6.13 3.43 0.05
C VAL A 20 5.46 2.10 0.36
N ILE A 21 5.72 1.10 -0.45
CA ILE A 21 5.17 -0.25 -0.24
C ILE A 21 6.34 -1.20 -0.06
N LEU A 22 6.37 -1.92 1.04
CA LEU A 22 7.45 -2.84 1.31
C LEU A 22 7.33 -4.10 0.46
N LYS A 23 8.46 -4.72 0.17
CA LYS A 23 8.49 -5.96 -0.60
C LYS A 23 7.61 -7.02 0.02
N GLY A 24 7.00 -7.83 -0.82
CA GLY A 24 6.14 -8.94 -0.39
C GLY A 24 4.74 -8.54 0.03
N VAL A 25 4.41 -7.25 0.02
CA VAL A 25 3.07 -6.79 0.39
C VAL A 25 2.10 -7.02 -0.76
N GLU A 26 0.90 -7.45 -0.42
CA GLU A 26 -0.21 -7.58 -1.36
C GLU A 26 -1.28 -6.57 -1.01
N ILE A 27 -1.74 -5.82 -2.00
CA ILE A 27 -2.84 -4.88 -1.85
C ILE A 27 -4.04 -5.42 -2.59
N GLY A 28 -5.12 -5.64 -1.86
CA GLY A 28 -6.34 -6.22 -2.43
C GLY A 28 -7.06 -5.26 -3.38
N ASP A 29 -7.92 -5.82 -4.21
CA ASP A 29 -8.63 -5.07 -5.24
C ASP A 29 -9.42 -3.90 -4.66
N ARG A 30 -9.52 -2.85 -5.43
CA ARG A 30 -10.35 -1.68 -5.13
C ARG A 30 -9.99 -1.00 -3.81
N SER A 31 -8.72 -1.08 -3.44
CA SER A 31 -8.22 -0.38 -2.25
C SER A 31 -7.78 1.04 -2.62
N ILE A 32 -7.89 1.92 -1.67
CA ILE A 32 -7.47 3.32 -1.81
C ILE A 32 -6.39 3.59 -0.78
N ILE A 33 -5.22 4.00 -1.24
CA ILE A 33 -4.08 4.29 -0.40
C ILE A 33 -3.77 5.78 -0.53
N ALA A 34 -3.88 6.51 0.56
CA ALA A 34 -3.62 7.94 0.55
C ALA A 34 -2.15 8.25 0.30
N ALA A 35 -1.90 9.43 -0.27
CA ALA A 35 -0.53 9.88 -0.54
C ALA A 35 0.32 9.88 0.73
N GLY A 36 1.58 9.54 0.57
CA GLY A 36 2.54 9.53 1.67
C GLY A 36 2.41 8.38 2.63
N SER A 37 1.61 7.37 2.30
CA SER A 37 1.46 6.19 3.16
C SER A 37 2.69 5.30 3.11
N VAL A 38 2.93 4.59 4.20
CA VAL A 38 3.95 3.54 4.26
C VAL A 38 3.24 2.23 4.55
N ILE A 39 3.23 1.34 3.57
CA ILE A 39 2.49 0.08 3.65
C ILE A 39 3.46 -1.04 3.98
N THR A 40 3.30 -1.62 5.16
CA THR A 40 4.18 -2.67 5.68
C THR A 40 3.51 -4.02 5.80
N LYS A 41 2.20 -4.09 5.64
CA LYS A 41 1.41 -5.32 5.77
C LYS A 41 0.45 -5.43 4.60
N ASN A 42 -0.01 -6.65 4.36
CA ASN A 42 -1.02 -6.89 3.34
C ASN A 42 -2.29 -6.09 3.63
N ILE A 43 -2.88 -5.59 2.58
CA ILE A 43 -4.08 -4.76 2.64
C ILE A 43 -5.24 -5.58 2.05
N PRO A 44 -6.30 -5.83 2.82
CA PRO A 44 -7.47 -6.54 2.27
C PRO A 44 -8.14 -5.72 1.17
N LYS A 45 -8.88 -6.40 0.32
CA LYS A 45 -9.63 -5.73 -0.74
C LYS A 45 -10.57 -4.68 -0.15
N GLU A 46 -10.83 -3.64 -0.93
CA GLU A 46 -11.79 -2.59 -0.59
C GLU A 46 -11.42 -1.82 0.68
N SER A 47 -10.11 -1.72 0.95
CA SER A 47 -9.62 -0.96 2.11
C SER A 47 -9.37 0.50 1.73
N VAL A 48 -9.55 1.37 2.71
CA VAL A 48 -9.17 2.78 2.57
C VAL A 48 -8.12 3.08 3.62
N ILE A 49 -6.92 3.38 3.19
CA ILE A 49 -5.78 3.63 4.08
C ILE A 49 -5.47 5.11 4.08
N ILE A 50 -5.59 5.71 5.24
CA ILE A 50 -5.26 7.12 5.43
C ILE A 50 -4.30 7.21 6.61
N GLN A 51 -3.12 7.75 6.38
CA GLN A 51 -2.17 7.95 7.45
C GLN A 51 -2.25 9.39 7.93
N LYS A 52 -2.53 9.55 9.20
CA LYS A 52 -2.54 10.86 9.80
C LYS A 52 -1.13 11.28 10.14
N ARG A 53 -0.77 12.50 9.77
CA ARG A 53 0.41 13.15 10.29
C ARG A 53 -0.03 14.15 11.34
N GLU A 54 0.52 14.03 12.52
CA GLU A 54 0.37 15.08 13.49
C GLU A 54 1.56 16.03 13.35
N LEU A 55 1.23 17.27 13.03
CA LEU A 55 2.22 18.34 12.97
C LEU A 55 2.05 19.21 14.19
N ASN A 56 3.07 19.24 14.98
CA ASN A 56 3.10 20.13 16.14
C ASN A 56 3.86 21.40 15.82
#